data_4b7d87a6c29f2bece5a63f796c35d9b2
#
_entry.id   4b7d87a6c29f2bece5a63f796c35d9b2
#
_cell.length_a   1.000
_cell.length_b   1.000
_cell.length_c   1.000
_cell.angle_alpha   90.00
_cell.angle_beta   90.00
_cell.angle_gamma   90.00
#
_symmetry.space_group_name_H-M   'P 1'
#
loop_
_entity.id
_entity.type
_entity.pdbx_description
1 polymer ?
#
loop_
_entity_poly.entity_id
_entity_poly.type
_entity_poly.pdbx_seq_one_letter_code
_entity_poly.pdbx_strand_id
1 'polypeptide(L)'
;MMAGDMNAEKMMGYLYELPDQFHSSLELEFDFIEGYRRDYRNIVVTGLGGSAIGGDILRNYAAKMARLPVVVNRDYHLPAFVGPDTLVLAVSYSGNTEETLAAYEEAARRGAQIIVVSSGGKLSQYARQNGQGLIQIPSGFVPRAAVGWLFAPQALLLGELGLIEGVKEEIREVAAVLKELRESLKPTVDIPVNQARVIAGKCRGNIPVIWGTTGVSEVAAQRWKAQINENAKSPAYYSIFPELNHNEIVGFEAPADLLQKQVYIILRDKEDYGRIEKRIDISKAIIRDKVKNTIEVHSRGQSYLARVFSLIYVGDYASVYLALEYGINPTPVKMIDFLKEQLAR
;
A
#
# COMPACT_ATOMS: atom_id res chain seq x y z
N MET A 1 -23.36 -12.27 -20.21
CA MET A 1 -22.20 -12.14 -19.31
C MET A 1 -21.03 -12.85 -19.97
N MET A 2 -20.00 -12.11 -20.35
CA MET A 2 -18.81 -12.73 -20.95
C MET A 2 -17.93 -13.35 -19.84
N ALA A 3 -17.16 -14.40 -20.16
CA ALA A 3 -16.29 -15.11 -19.21
C ALA A 3 -15.29 -14.19 -18.44
N GLY A 4 -15.10 -12.95 -18.89
CA GLY A 4 -14.35 -11.91 -18.19
C GLY A 4 -15.02 -11.36 -16.93
N ASP A 5 -16.35 -11.41 -16.84
CA ASP A 5 -17.08 -10.80 -15.72
C ASP A 5 -16.91 -11.60 -14.41
N MET A 6 -16.98 -12.95 -14.47
CA MET A 6 -16.82 -13.80 -13.29
C MET A 6 -15.41 -13.72 -12.65
N ASN A 7 -14.37 -13.46 -13.43
CA ASN A 7 -12.99 -13.39 -12.95
C ASN A 7 -12.65 -12.06 -12.24
N ALA A 8 -13.38 -11.00 -12.56
CA ALA A 8 -13.26 -9.71 -11.89
C ALA A 8 -14.09 -9.64 -10.60
N GLU A 9 -15.18 -10.39 -10.50
CA GLU A 9 -16.09 -10.41 -9.35
C GLU A 9 -15.31 -10.68 -8.03
N LYS A 10 -14.40 -11.65 -8.06
CA LYS A 10 -13.59 -11.97 -6.87
C LYS A 10 -12.72 -10.80 -6.41
N MET A 11 -12.04 -10.11 -7.34
CA MET A 11 -11.20 -8.96 -6.97
C MET A 11 -12.05 -7.76 -6.57
N MET A 12 -13.17 -7.51 -7.24
CA MET A 12 -14.14 -6.48 -6.85
C MET A 12 -14.74 -6.77 -5.47
N GLY A 13 -15.01 -8.05 -5.15
CA GLY A 13 -15.45 -8.47 -3.81
C GLY A 13 -14.45 -8.09 -2.74
N TYR A 14 -13.17 -8.36 -2.96
CA TYR A 14 -12.12 -7.96 -2.02
C TYR A 14 -12.02 -6.44 -1.82
N LEU A 15 -12.17 -5.66 -2.90
CA LEU A 15 -12.20 -4.20 -2.78
C LEU A 15 -13.45 -3.74 -2.02
N TYR A 16 -14.58 -4.37 -2.25
CA TYR A 16 -15.82 -4.08 -1.54
C TYR A 16 -15.69 -4.32 -0.03
N GLU A 17 -14.98 -5.38 0.37
CA GLU A 17 -14.73 -5.77 1.76
C GLU A 17 -13.63 -4.94 2.46
N LEU A 18 -12.85 -4.13 1.75
CA LEU A 18 -11.72 -3.41 2.37
C LEU A 18 -12.13 -2.52 3.56
N PRO A 19 -13.23 -1.76 3.54
CA PRO A 19 -13.68 -1.01 4.73
C PRO A 19 -13.93 -1.90 5.95
N ASP A 20 -14.42 -3.11 5.71
CA ASP A 20 -14.73 -4.06 6.77
C ASP A 20 -13.47 -4.69 7.38
N GLN A 21 -12.36 -4.80 6.62
CA GLN A 21 -11.06 -5.19 7.18
C GLN A 21 -10.60 -4.21 8.28
N PHE A 22 -10.77 -2.90 8.05
CA PHE A 22 -10.44 -1.87 9.04
C PHE A 22 -11.37 -1.92 10.25
N HIS A 23 -12.65 -2.07 10.00
CA HIS A 23 -13.65 -2.15 11.08
C HIS A 23 -13.37 -3.36 12.00
N SER A 24 -13.19 -4.54 11.40
CA SER A 24 -12.94 -5.77 12.16
C SER A 24 -11.57 -5.78 12.86
N SER A 25 -10.58 -5.05 12.32
CA SER A 25 -9.28 -4.95 12.99
C SER A 25 -9.32 -4.25 14.35
N LEU A 26 -10.35 -3.43 14.60
CA LEU A 26 -10.55 -2.76 15.88
C LEU A 26 -10.89 -3.71 17.03
N GLU A 27 -11.31 -4.93 16.71
CA GLU A 27 -11.65 -6.00 17.66
C GLU A 27 -10.43 -6.86 18.02
N LEU A 28 -9.26 -6.60 17.43
CA LEU A 28 -8.05 -7.35 17.74
C LEU A 28 -7.59 -7.09 19.17
N GLU A 29 -7.30 -8.18 19.86
CA GLU A 29 -6.69 -8.19 21.19
C GLU A 29 -5.22 -8.60 21.08
N PHE A 30 -4.37 -8.04 21.95
CA PHE A 30 -2.93 -8.29 21.97
C PHE A 30 -2.52 -8.84 23.33
N ASP A 31 -2.96 -10.05 23.68
CA ASP A 31 -2.71 -10.68 24.98
C ASP A 31 -1.25 -10.75 25.39
N PHE A 32 -0.35 -10.74 24.38
CA PHE A 32 1.10 -10.77 24.56
C PHE A 32 1.72 -9.40 24.86
N ILE A 33 0.96 -8.29 24.80
CA ILE A 33 1.45 -6.92 24.74
C ILE A 33 2.35 -6.53 25.90
N GLU A 34 2.06 -7.02 27.12
CA GLU A 34 2.82 -6.70 28.32
C GLU A 34 4.28 -7.14 28.24
N GLY A 35 4.57 -8.24 27.54
CA GLY A 35 5.93 -8.71 27.28
C GLY A 35 6.75 -7.79 26.35
N TYR A 36 6.08 -6.86 25.67
CA TYR A 36 6.69 -5.94 24.69
C TYR A 36 6.72 -4.48 25.16
N ARG A 37 6.22 -4.17 26.36
CA ARG A 37 6.31 -2.82 26.95
C ARG A 37 7.73 -2.54 27.44
N ARG A 38 8.46 -1.78 26.62
CA ARG A 38 9.82 -1.32 26.91
C ARG A 38 10.21 -0.13 26.05
N ASP A 39 11.33 0.48 26.32
CA ASP A 39 11.91 1.50 25.47
C ASP A 39 12.54 0.86 24.23
N TYR A 40 12.14 1.31 23.05
CA TYR A 40 12.73 0.96 21.78
C TYR A 40 13.50 2.12 21.20
N ARG A 41 14.55 1.84 20.43
CA ARG A 41 15.29 2.86 19.66
C ARG A 41 14.74 3.03 18.26
N ASN A 42 14.18 1.96 17.68
CA ASN A 42 13.65 1.96 16.33
C ASN A 42 12.69 0.78 16.14
N ILE A 43 11.90 0.86 15.08
CA ILE A 43 10.99 -0.19 14.63
C ILE A 43 11.39 -0.59 13.22
N VAL A 44 11.49 -1.89 12.93
CA VAL A 44 11.71 -2.42 11.60
C VAL A 44 10.54 -3.28 11.18
N VAL A 45 9.91 -2.92 10.05
CA VAL A 45 8.89 -3.77 9.41
C VAL A 45 9.59 -4.55 8.30
N THR A 46 9.64 -5.87 8.39
CA THR A 46 10.17 -6.72 7.32
C THR A 46 9.04 -7.44 6.60
N GLY A 47 9.02 -7.31 5.26
CA GLY A 47 7.99 -7.89 4.41
C GLY A 47 8.16 -7.50 2.94
N LEU A 48 7.43 -8.18 2.04
CA LEU A 48 7.48 -7.95 0.59
C LEU A 48 6.09 -7.65 0.01
N GLY A 49 6.02 -6.96 -1.12
CA GLY A 49 4.77 -6.72 -1.85
C GLY A 49 3.67 -6.08 -1.00
N GLY A 50 2.50 -6.72 -0.93
CA GLY A 50 1.36 -6.27 -0.12
C GLY A 50 1.66 -6.16 1.38
N SER A 51 2.55 -7.01 1.90
CA SER A 51 2.98 -6.95 3.30
C SER A 51 3.89 -5.74 3.56
N ALA A 52 4.78 -5.41 2.63
CA ALA A 52 5.67 -4.27 2.77
C ALA A 52 4.96 -2.92 2.63
N ILE A 53 3.92 -2.82 1.77
CA ILE A 53 3.19 -1.56 1.60
C ILE A 53 2.46 -1.14 2.89
N GLY A 54 1.99 -2.12 3.70
CA GLY A 54 1.49 -1.83 5.05
C GLY A 54 2.54 -1.19 5.94
N GLY A 55 3.79 -1.67 5.85
CA GLY A 55 4.95 -1.08 6.53
C GLY A 55 5.28 0.34 6.02
N ASP A 56 5.18 0.62 4.70
CA ASP A 56 5.41 1.97 4.17
C ASP A 56 4.35 2.97 4.66
N ILE A 57 3.09 2.53 4.70
CA ILE A 57 2.01 3.36 5.27
C ILE A 57 2.33 3.65 6.73
N LEU A 58 2.73 2.63 7.49
CA LEU A 58 3.12 2.77 8.90
C LEU A 58 4.32 3.72 9.07
N ARG A 59 5.36 3.57 8.23
CA ARG A 59 6.53 4.44 8.24
C ARG A 59 6.14 5.92 8.03
N ASN A 60 5.32 6.19 7.02
CA ASN A 60 4.90 7.55 6.72
C ASN A 60 3.98 8.13 7.81
N TYR A 61 3.11 7.31 8.38
CA TYR A 61 2.26 7.66 9.51
C TYR A 61 3.10 7.95 10.76
N ALA A 62 3.97 7.03 11.13
CA ALA A 62 4.84 7.16 12.29
C ALA A 62 5.81 8.35 12.19
N ALA A 63 6.26 8.70 10.99
CA ALA A 63 7.11 9.88 10.78
C ALA A 63 6.47 11.20 11.24
N LYS A 64 5.14 11.25 11.32
CA LYS A 64 4.39 12.41 11.85
C LYS A 64 3.92 12.21 13.29
N MET A 65 3.65 10.97 13.70
CA MET A 65 2.93 10.68 14.93
C MET A 65 3.81 10.05 16.03
N ALA A 66 4.93 9.44 15.68
CA ALA A 66 5.80 8.75 16.63
C ALA A 66 7.15 9.46 16.82
N ARG A 67 7.77 9.21 17.97
CA ARG A 67 9.14 9.68 18.27
C ARG A 67 10.22 8.72 17.81
N LEU A 68 9.83 7.52 17.36
CA LEU A 68 10.73 6.47 16.93
C LEU A 68 10.73 6.34 15.41
N PRO A 69 11.88 6.16 14.77
CA PRO A 69 11.95 5.88 13.35
C PRO A 69 11.39 4.49 13.05
N VAL A 70 10.60 4.41 11.98
CA VAL A 70 10.14 3.15 11.39
C VAL A 70 10.87 2.94 10.07
N VAL A 71 11.52 1.79 9.91
CA VAL A 71 12.25 1.39 8.69
C VAL A 71 11.56 0.19 8.07
N VAL A 72 11.42 0.19 6.75
CA VAL A 72 10.85 -0.95 6.02
C VAL A 72 11.97 -1.72 5.34
N ASN A 73 12.14 -2.98 5.73
CA ASN A 73 13.11 -3.90 5.14
C ASN A 73 12.45 -4.79 4.08
N ARG A 74 13.05 -4.81 2.89
CA ARG A 74 12.62 -5.64 1.75
C ARG A 74 13.71 -6.58 1.25
N ASP A 75 14.63 -6.93 2.14
CA ASP A 75 15.81 -7.74 1.83
C ASP A 75 15.82 -8.98 2.75
N TYR A 76 16.62 -9.96 2.38
CA TYR A 76 16.96 -11.12 3.19
C TYR A 76 17.72 -10.73 4.46
N HIS A 77 18.51 -9.65 4.40
CA HIS A 77 19.32 -9.13 5.50
C HIS A 77 18.70 -7.91 6.16
N LEU A 78 18.81 -7.85 7.47
CA LEU A 78 18.38 -6.72 8.25
C LEU A 78 19.43 -5.60 8.29
N PRO A 79 19.01 -4.33 8.42
CA PRO A 79 19.92 -3.23 8.67
C PRO A 79 20.85 -3.49 9.87
N ALA A 80 22.08 -2.98 9.80
CA ALA A 80 23.12 -3.24 10.79
C ALA A 80 22.75 -2.79 12.23
N PHE A 81 21.88 -1.80 12.37
CA PHE A 81 21.45 -1.26 13.66
C PHE A 81 20.43 -2.16 14.42
N VAL A 82 19.88 -3.20 13.76
CA VAL A 82 18.90 -4.10 14.40
C VAL A 82 19.57 -4.91 15.52
N GLY A 83 18.99 -4.89 16.70
CA GLY A 83 19.47 -5.56 17.90
C GLY A 83 18.42 -5.58 19.02
N PRO A 84 18.81 -5.78 20.28
CA PRO A 84 17.91 -5.98 21.43
C PRO A 84 16.92 -4.83 21.67
N ASP A 85 17.28 -3.61 21.30
CA ASP A 85 16.46 -2.40 21.46
C ASP A 85 15.58 -2.11 20.22
N THR A 86 15.51 -3.04 19.27
CA THR A 86 14.69 -2.94 18.05
C THR A 86 13.41 -3.75 18.21
N LEU A 87 12.26 -3.15 17.86
CA LEU A 87 11.02 -3.90 17.61
C LEU A 87 10.98 -4.28 16.13
N VAL A 88 10.98 -5.57 15.83
CA VAL A 88 10.83 -6.11 14.47
C VAL A 88 9.40 -6.62 14.28
N LEU A 89 8.68 -6.01 13.34
CA LEU A 89 7.38 -6.51 12.86
C LEU A 89 7.64 -7.36 11.62
N ALA A 90 7.58 -8.68 11.78
CA ALA A 90 7.74 -9.61 10.67
C ALA A 90 6.37 -9.87 10.02
N VAL A 91 6.17 -9.32 8.82
CA VAL A 91 4.86 -9.27 8.15
C VAL A 91 4.88 -10.09 6.87
N SER A 92 4.11 -11.17 6.84
CA SER A 92 3.91 -11.96 5.63
C SER A 92 2.51 -12.53 5.60
N TYR A 93 1.69 -12.13 4.61
CA TYR A 93 0.34 -12.64 4.49
C TYR A 93 0.32 -14.17 4.44
N SER A 94 1.10 -14.79 3.55
CA SER A 94 1.19 -16.25 3.45
C SER A 94 1.98 -16.93 4.58
N GLY A 95 2.83 -16.16 5.27
CA GLY A 95 3.79 -16.67 6.25
C GLY A 95 4.94 -17.52 5.69
N ASN A 96 5.10 -17.52 4.34
CA ASN A 96 6.09 -18.34 3.66
C ASN A 96 7.01 -17.52 2.73
N THR A 97 7.03 -16.20 2.85
CA THR A 97 7.90 -15.34 2.07
C THR A 97 9.35 -15.55 2.51
N GLU A 98 10.20 -15.98 1.59
CA GLU A 98 11.57 -16.41 1.85
C GLU A 98 12.42 -15.31 2.52
N GLU A 99 12.36 -14.12 1.95
CA GLU A 99 13.08 -12.95 2.47
C GLU A 99 12.62 -12.58 3.89
N THR A 100 11.30 -12.66 4.14
CA THR A 100 10.75 -12.35 5.47
C THR A 100 11.15 -13.41 6.50
N LEU A 101 11.22 -14.69 6.10
CA LEU A 101 11.68 -15.77 6.98
C LEU A 101 13.18 -15.60 7.31
N ALA A 102 14.01 -15.28 6.33
CA ALA A 102 15.44 -15.04 6.55
C ALA A 102 15.68 -13.84 7.48
N ALA A 103 14.99 -12.74 7.25
CA ALA A 103 15.05 -11.55 8.10
C ALA A 103 14.54 -11.82 9.52
N TYR A 104 13.46 -12.62 9.68
CA TYR A 104 12.97 -13.05 10.98
C TYR A 104 14.01 -13.87 11.76
N GLU A 105 14.65 -14.86 11.12
CA GLU A 105 15.69 -15.67 11.74
C GLU A 105 16.90 -14.81 12.14
N GLU A 106 17.27 -13.85 11.31
CA GLU A 106 18.34 -12.91 11.62
C GLU A 106 17.99 -12.01 12.80
N ALA A 107 16.75 -11.50 12.87
CA ALA A 107 16.25 -10.71 14.00
C ALA A 107 16.35 -11.50 15.31
N ALA A 108 15.95 -12.78 15.29
CA ALA A 108 16.01 -13.65 16.45
C ALA A 108 17.47 -13.87 16.92
N ARG A 109 18.41 -14.13 15.99
CA ARG A 109 19.84 -14.26 16.32
C ARG A 109 20.45 -13.00 16.91
N ARG A 110 19.95 -11.81 16.49
CA ARG A 110 20.42 -10.51 17.00
C ARG A 110 19.74 -10.07 18.31
N GLY A 111 18.80 -10.88 18.84
CA GLY A 111 18.09 -10.63 20.09
C GLY A 111 17.03 -9.53 19.99
N ALA A 112 16.55 -9.18 18.78
CA ALA A 112 15.51 -8.20 18.59
C ALA A 112 14.18 -8.68 19.19
N GLN A 113 13.30 -7.74 19.56
CA GLN A 113 11.93 -8.05 19.95
C GLN A 113 11.09 -8.28 18.69
N ILE A 114 10.47 -9.44 18.55
CA ILE A 114 9.80 -9.82 17.31
C ILE A 114 8.31 -10.00 17.55
N ILE A 115 7.48 -9.35 16.73
CA ILE A 115 6.05 -9.61 16.62
C ILE A 115 5.74 -9.98 15.18
N VAL A 116 4.96 -11.03 15.00
CA VAL A 116 4.59 -11.56 13.69
C VAL A 116 3.17 -11.15 13.32
N VAL A 117 2.97 -10.71 12.07
CA VAL A 117 1.64 -10.48 11.47
C VAL A 117 1.49 -11.41 10.27
N SER A 118 0.60 -12.38 10.35
CA SER A 118 0.44 -13.38 9.29
C SER A 118 -0.91 -14.09 9.31
N SER A 119 -1.35 -14.59 8.15
CA SER A 119 -2.53 -15.47 8.08
C SER A 119 -2.20 -16.95 8.35
N GLY A 120 -0.91 -17.32 8.45
CA GLY A 120 -0.48 -18.71 8.68
C GLY A 120 0.97 -18.97 8.27
N GLY A 121 1.23 -20.16 7.77
CA GLY A 121 2.54 -20.57 7.24
C GLY A 121 3.63 -20.76 8.30
N LYS A 122 4.89 -20.88 7.82
CA LYS A 122 6.06 -21.11 8.66
C LYS A 122 6.29 -19.99 9.67
N LEU A 123 6.07 -18.75 9.27
CA LEU A 123 6.29 -17.58 10.13
C LEU A 123 5.39 -17.64 11.38
N SER A 124 4.11 -18.00 11.23
CA SER A 124 3.21 -18.20 12.37
C SER A 124 3.63 -19.38 13.25
N GLN A 125 4.16 -20.45 12.64
CA GLN A 125 4.67 -21.61 13.40
C GLN A 125 5.90 -21.21 14.24
N TYR A 126 6.84 -20.49 13.66
CA TYR A 126 8.05 -19.99 14.35
C TYR A 126 7.68 -19.06 15.52
N ALA A 127 6.74 -18.14 15.32
CA ALA A 127 6.29 -17.28 16.41
C ALA A 127 5.75 -18.08 17.61
N ARG A 128 4.89 -19.08 17.35
CA ARG A 128 4.35 -19.94 18.41
C ARG A 128 5.42 -20.78 19.10
N GLN A 129 6.35 -21.37 18.33
CA GLN A 129 7.43 -22.21 18.88
C GLN A 129 8.39 -21.41 19.75
N ASN A 130 8.62 -20.15 19.39
CA ASN A 130 9.54 -19.26 20.11
C ASN A 130 8.86 -18.38 21.17
N GLY A 131 7.55 -18.57 21.41
CA GLY A 131 6.81 -17.78 22.39
C GLY A 131 6.73 -16.29 22.06
N GLN A 132 6.77 -15.93 20.76
CA GLN A 132 6.72 -14.55 20.30
C GLN A 132 5.29 -14.08 20.05
N GLY A 133 5.07 -12.77 20.08
CA GLY A 133 3.80 -12.17 19.75
C GLY A 133 3.35 -12.51 18.32
N LEU A 134 2.13 -13.01 18.18
CA LEU A 134 1.54 -13.35 16.89
C LEU A 134 0.19 -12.67 16.74
N ILE A 135 0.09 -11.80 15.74
CA ILE A 135 -1.19 -11.24 15.29
C ILE A 135 -1.67 -12.10 14.12
N GLN A 136 -2.61 -12.99 14.43
CA GLN A 136 -3.21 -13.87 13.43
C GLN A 136 -4.27 -13.09 12.65
N ILE A 137 -4.07 -12.91 11.35
CA ILE A 137 -5.02 -12.23 10.46
C ILE A 137 -5.80 -13.24 9.61
N PRO A 138 -7.01 -12.88 9.10
CA PRO A 138 -7.82 -13.78 8.29
C PRO A 138 -7.13 -14.23 7.00
N SER A 139 -7.32 -15.50 6.63
CA SER A 139 -6.91 -16.07 5.36
C SER A 139 -7.98 -15.87 4.28
N GLY A 140 -7.70 -16.27 3.03
CA GLY A 140 -8.67 -16.26 1.93
C GLY A 140 -8.53 -15.10 0.95
N PHE A 141 -7.70 -14.09 1.27
CA PHE A 141 -7.40 -12.99 0.37
C PHE A 141 -6.16 -13.27 -0.50
N VAL A 142 -6.03 -12.52 -1.59
CA VAL A 142 -4.72 -12.34 -2.21
C VAL A 142 -3.96 -11.25 -1.44
N PRO A 143 -2.63 -11.34 -1.26
CA PRO A 143 -1.89 -10.42 -0.35
C PRO A 143 -2.16 -8.95 -0.61
N ARG A 144 -2.23 -8.51 -1.89
CA ARG A 144 -2.48 -7.11 -2.25
C ARG A 144 -3.87 -6.60 -1.91
N ALA A 145 -4.84 -7.50 -1.72
CA ALA A 145 -6.21 -7.16 -1.33
C ALA A 145 -6.44 -7.19 0.19
N ALA A 146 -5.44 -7.64 0.96
CA ALA A 146 -5.50 -7.72 2.41
C ALA A 146 -4.83 -6.51 3.10
N VAL A 147 -4.75 -5.34 2.44
CA VAL A 147 -3.98 -4.20 2.95
C VAL A 147 -4.51 -3.67 4.27
N GLY A 148 -5.81 -3.74 4.52
CA GLY A 148 -6.41 -3.40 5.81
C GLY A 148 -5.84 -4.30 6.92
N TRP A 149 -5.87 -5.61 6.72
CA TRP A 149 -5.31 -6.60 7.64
C TRP A 149 -3.78 -6.56 7.75
N LEU A 150 -3.08 -6.10 6.72
CA LEU A 150 -1.62 -5.98 6.73
C LEU A 150 -1.12 -4.65 7.32
N PHE A 151 -1.98 -3.64 7.45
CA PHE A 151 -1.63 -2.34 8.02
C PHE A 151 -2.25 -2.11 9.40
N ALA A 152 -3.58 -2.22 9.53
CA ALA A 152 -4.28 -1.78 10.75
C ALA A 152 -3.79 -2.49 12.02
N PRO A 153 -3.51 -3.81 12.03
CA PRO A 153 -2.97 -4.48 13.21
C PRO A 153 -1.63 -3.92 13.68
N GLN A 154 -0.76 -3.53 12.75
CA GLN A 154 0.53 -2.92 13.06
C GLN A 154 0.36 -1.55 13.72
N ALA A 155 -0.52 -0.72 13.17
CA ALA A 155 -0.80 0.61 13.71
C ALA A 155 -1.47 0.53 15.08
N LEU A 156 -2.47 -0.36 15.25
CA LEU A 156 -3.13 -0.62 16.52
C LEU A 156 -2.17 -1.12 17.59
N LEU A 157 -1.27 -2.04 17.22
CA LEU A 157 -0.21 -2.52 18.11
C LEU A 157 0.66 -1.37 18.62
N LEU A 158 1.09 -0.45 17.74
CA LEU A 158 1.87 0.72 18.17
C LEU A 158 1.05 1.65 19.07
N GLY A 159 -0.25 1.75 18.85
CA GLY A 159 -1.17 2.45 19.75
C GLY A 159 -1.22 1.82 21.15
N GLU A 160 -1.39 0.50 21.22
CA GLU A 160 -1.43 -0.24 22.51
C GLU A 160 -0.08 -0.21 23.25
N LEU A 161 1.03 -0.12 22.54
CA LEU A 161 2.35 0.11 23.11
C LEU A 161 2.57 1.56 23.58
N GLY A 162 1.64 2.47 23.31
CA GLY A 162 1.77 3.89 23.64
C GLY A 162 2.77 4.66 22.77
N LEU A 163 3.11 4.12 21.59
CA LEU A 163 4.07 4.73 20.66
C LEU A 163 3.41 5.71 19.68
N ILE A 164 2.11 5.56 19.44
CA ILE A 164 1.27 6.44 18.61
C ILE A 164 -0.07 6.64 19.30
N GLU A 165 -0.54 7.88 19.39
CA GLU A 165 -1.86 8.20 19.96
C GLU A 165 -2.94 8.30 18.87
N GLY A 166 -4.22 8.08 19.23
CA GLY A 166 -5.38 8.32 18.36
C GLY A 166 -5.59 7.32 17.22
N VAL A 167 -4.85 6.21 17.19
CA VAL A 167 -4.89 5.23 16.08
C VAL A 167 -6.28 4.63 15.86
N LYS A 168 -6.99 4.28 16.94
CA LYS A 168 -8.32 3.64 16.85
C LYS A 168 -9.35 4.57 16.20
N GLU A 169 -9.30 5.85 16.53
CA GLU A 169 -10.17 6.88 15.99
C GLU A 169 -9.90 7.07 14.48
N GLU A 170 -8.64 7.14 14.09
CA GLU A 170 -8.27 7.25 12.68
C GLU A 170 -8.68 6.02 11.87
N ILE A 171 -8.52 4.80 12.41
CA ILE A 171 -8.96 3.57 11.74
C ILE A 171 -10.50 3.52 11.59
N ARG A 172 -11.27 4.00 12.58
CA ARG A 172 -12.73 4.15 12.44
C ARG A 172 -13.10 5.10 11.31
N GLU A 173 -12.39 6.23 11.21
CA GLU A 173 -12.60 7.17 10.13
C GLU A 173 -12.23 6.58 8.76
N VAL A 174 -11.11 5.83 8.66
CA VAL A 174 -10.78 5.09 7.44
C VAL A 174 -11.94 4.22 7.00
N ALA A 175 -12.47 3.38 7.89
CA ALA A 175 -13.58 2.50 7.55
C ALA A 175 -14.81 3.27 7.05
N ALA A 176 -15.14 4.40 7.68
CA ALA A 176 -16.27 5.25 7.30
C ALA A 176 -16.07 5.90 5.91
N VAL A 177 -14.91 6.52 5.68
CA VAL A 177 -14.57 7.18 4.41
C VAL A 177 -14.53 6.17 3.26
N LEU A 178 -13.97 4.98 3.48
CA LEU A 178 -13.95 3.95 2.45
C LEU A 178 -15.34 3.37 2.15
N LYS A 179 -16.23 3.26 3.16
CA LYS A 179 -17.63 2.86 2.94
C LYS A 179 -18.36 3.86 2.05
N GLU A 180 -18.16 5.17 2.26
CA GLU A 180 -18.74 6.21 1.41
C GLU A 180 -18.16 6.16 -0.01
N LEU A 181 -16.83 6.09 -0.14
CA LEU A 181 -16.15 6.00 -1.44
C LEU A 181 -16.59 4.77 -2.24
N ARG A 182 -16.77 3.63 -1.58
CA ARG A 182 -17.24 2.39 -2.19
C ARG A 182 -18.50 2.60 -2.99
N GLU A 183 -19.46 3.35 -2.45
CA GLU A 183 -20.74 3.60 -3.12
C GLU A 183 -20.58 4.38 -4.44
N SER A 184 -19.57 5.24 -4.54
CA SER A 184 -19.27 6.00 -5.77
C SER A 184 -18.34 5.26 -6.75
N LEU A 185 -17.65 4.20 -6.31
CA LEU A 185 -16.65 3.47 -7.10
C LEU A 185 -17.11 2.07 -7.56
N LYS A 186 -18.21 1.54 -7.01
CA LYS A 186 -18.71 0.20 -7.34
C LYS A 186 -19.13 0.06 -8.81
N PRO A 187 -19.16 -1.16 -9.38
CA PRO A 187 -19.42 -1.40 -10.80
C PRO A 187 -20.77 -0.90 -11.31
N THR A 188 -21.76 -0.74 -10.45
CA THR A 188 -23.12 -0.28 -10.81
C THR A 188 -23.22 1.23 -11.05
N VAL A 189 -22.16 1.98 -10.74
CA VAL A 189 -22.10 3.44 -10.95
C VAL A 189 -21.69 3.74 -12.40
N ASP A 190 -22.41 4.65 -13.05
CA ASP A 190 -22.15 5.06 -14.42
C ASP A 190 -20.75 5.64 -14.63
N ILE A 191 -20.15 5.35 -15.80
CA ILE A 191 -18.76 5.71 -16.10
C ILE A 191 -18.47 7.19 -15.86
N PRO A 192 -19.28 8.18 -16.31
CA PRO A 192 -18.93 9.60 -16.13
C PRO A 192 -18.84 10.04 -14.67
N VAL A 193 -19.51 9.33 -13.76
CA VAL A 193 -19.56 9.64 -12.32
C VAL A 193 -18.53 8.83 -11.53
N ASN A 194 -18.22 7.62 -11.99
CA ASN A 194 -17.24 6.74 -11.34
C ASN A 194 -15.81 7.15 -11.70
N GLN A 195 -15.16 7.88 -10.79
CA GLN A 195 -13.81 8.41 -11.00
C GLN A 195 -12.79 7.31 -11.40
N ALA A 196 -12.86 6.12 -10.77
CA ALA A 196 -11.93 5.04 -11.05
C ALA A 196 -12.10 4.47 -12.47
N ARG A 197 -13.34 4.38 -12.97
CA ARG A 197 -13.62 3.95 -14.36
C ARG A 197 -13.16 5.01 -15.38
N VAL A 198 -13.35 6.29 -15.08
CA VAL A 198 -12.85 7.40 -15.92
C VAL A 198 -11.32 7.34 -16.03
N ILE A 199 -10.62 7.12 -14.90
CA ILE A 199 -9.16 6.97 -14.87
C ILE A 199 -8.73 5.76 -15.71
N ALA A 200 -9.35 4.60 -15.50
CA ALA A 200 -9.04 3.38 -16.24
C ALA A 200 -9.18 3.59 -17.76
N GLY A 201 -10.28 4.20 -18.20
CA GLY A 201 -10.52 4.50 -19.63
C GLY A 201 -9.44 5.41 -20.23
N LYS A 202 -8.97 6.42 -19.48
CA LYS A 202 -7.86 7.30 -19.93
C LYS A 202 -6.51 6.59 -19.96
N CYS A 203 -6.29 5.63 -19.06
CA CYS A 203 -5.06 4.83 -19.00
C CYS A 203 -5.02 3.73 -20.07
N ARG A 204 -6.16 3.31 -20.63
CA ARG A 204 -6.20 2.26 -21.64
C ARG A 204 -5.34 2.60 -22.86
N GLY A 205 -4.40 1.70 -23.20
CA GLY A 205 -3.45 1.88 -24.31
C GLY A 205 -2.36 2.93 -24.06
N ASN A 206 -2.23 3.40 -22.84
CA ASN A 206 -1.23 4.37 -22.41
C ASN A 206 -0.47 3.87 -21.18
N ILE A 207 0.60 4.55 -20.81
CA ILE A 207 1.43 4.27 -19.62
C ILE A 207 1.00 5.23 -18.51
N PRO A 208 0.40 4.74 -17.42
CA PRO A 208 0.13 5.55 -16.24
C PRO A 208 1.42 5.92 -15.51
N VAL A 209 1.60 7.19 -15.21
CA VAL A 209 2.64 7.71 -14.33
C VAL A 209 1.96 8.43 -13.18
N ILE A 210 2.23 7.99 -11.96
CA ILE A 210 1.57 8.50 -10.76
C ILE A 210 2.51 9.47 -10.04
N TRP A 211 2.11 10.72 -9.92
CA TRP A 211 2.83 11.71 -9.13
C TRP A 211 2.19 11.87 -7.76
N GLY A 212 2.99 11.71 -6.71
CA GLY A 212 2.61 11.97 -5.32
C GLY A 212 3.49 13.02 -4.68
N THR A 213 3.24 13.31 -3.41
CA THR A 213 4.06 14.18 -2.56
C THR A 213 4.58 13.39 -1.36
N THR A 214 5.74 13.73 -0.85
CA THR A 214 6.28 13.12 0.37
C THR A 214 5.24 13.19 1.51
N GLY A 215 4.93 12.06 2.10
CA GLY A 215 3.91 11.93 3.15
C GLY A 215 2.66 11.18 2.68
N VAL A 216 1.49 11.81 2.66
CA VAL A 216 0.19 11.16 2.42
C VAL A 216 0.13 10.47 1.05
N SER A 217 0.48 11.17 -0.02
CA SER A 217 0.32 10.63 -1.37
C SER A 217 1.51 9.84 -1.90
N GLU A 218 2.67 9.85 -1.21
CA GLU A 218 3.85 9.06 -1.57
C GLU A 218 3.53 7.56 -1.64
N VAL A 219 3.08 7.02 -0.53
CA VAL A 219 2.78 5.58 -0.43
C VAL A 219 1.58 5.18 -1.28
N ALA A 220 0.61 6.09 -1.45
CA ALA A 220 -0.50 5.88 -2.36
C ALA A 220 0.00 5.77 -3.82
N ALA A 221 0.89 6.65 -4.28
CA ALA A 221 1.47 6.60 -5.62
C ALA A 221 2.24 5.29 -5.86
N GLN A 222 3.08 4.88 -4.90
CA GLN A 222 3.80 3.60 -4.95
C GLN A 222 2.81 2.42 -5.07
N ARG A 223 1.73 2.43 -4.27
CA ARG A 223 0.74 1.35 -4.32
C ARG A 223 -0.05 1.36 -5.64
N TRP A 224 -0.47 2.50 -6.16
CA TRP A 224 -1.13 2.59 -7.45
C TRP A 224 -0.32 1.89 -8.55
N LYS A 225 1.00 2.20 -8.62
CA LYS A 225 1.92 1.55 -9.55
C LYS A 225 1.89 0.03 -9.38
N ALA A 226 2.02 -0.47 -8.16
CA ALA A 226 2.03 -1.90 -7.88
C ALA A 226 0.68 -2.57 -8.24
N GLN A 227 -0.45 -1.95 -7.88
CA GLN A 227 -1.78 -2.45 -8.19
C GLN A 227 -2.06 -2.50 -9.71
N ILE A 228 -1.63 -1.49 -10.47
CA ILE A 228 -1.74 -1.49 -11.93
C ILE A 228 -0.90 -2.64 -12.52
N ASN A 229 0.34 -2.82 -12.06
CA ASN A 229 1.19 -3.91 -12.52
C ASN A 229 0.55 -5.28 -12.22
N GLU A 230 0.03 -5.49 -10.99
CA GLU A 230 -0.47 -6.79 -10.55
C GLU A 230 -1.89 -7.08 -11.05
N ASN A 231 -2.79 -6.10 -11.11
CA ASN A 231 -4.18 -6.30 -11.54
C ASN A 231 -4.33 -6.17 -13.06
N ALA A 232 -3.88 -5.07 -13.65
CA ALA A 232 -4.04 -4.80 -15.08
C ALA A 232 -2.95 -5.44 -15.96
N LYS A 233 -1.88 -6.01 -15.36
CA LYS A 233 -0.71 -6.58 -16.07
C LYS A 233 -0.05 -5.55 -17.00
N SER A 234 -0.15 -4.27 -16.67
CA SER A 234 0.31 -3.14 -17.45
C SER A 234 1.48 -2.44 -16.75
N PRO A 235 2.49 -1.92 -17.47
CA PRO A 235 3.51 -1.10 -16.86
C PRO A 235 2.90 0.18 -16.30
N ALA A 236 3.43 0.60 -15.15
CA ALA A 236 3.12 1.89 -14.52
C ALA A 236 4.34 2.36 -13.73
N TYR A 237 4.47 3.67 -13.55
CA TYR A 237 5.58 4.28 -12.84
C TYR A 237 5.04 5.29 -11.82
N TYR A 238 5.87 5.68 -10.87
CA TYR A 238 5.54 6.76 -9.94
C TYR A 238 6.75 7.61 -9.62
N SER A 239 6.51 8.87 -9.29
CA SER A 239 7.52 9.81 -8.82
C SER A 239 6.95 10.76 -7.79
N ILE A 240 7.83 11.38 -7.00
CA ILE A 240 7.45 12.10 -5.78
C ILE A 240 7.98 13.53 -5.80
N PHE A 241 7.08 14.50 -5.54
CA PHE A 241 7.46 15.87 -5.22
C PHE A 241 8.10 15.97 -3.83
N PRO A 242 9.09 16.85 -3.65
CA PRO A 242 9.66 17.78 -4.63
C PRO A 242 10.78 17.19 -5.51
N GLU A 243 11.23 15.95 -5.28
CA GLU A 243 12.39 15.34 -5.93
C GLU A 243 12.27 15.31 -7.45
N LEU A 244 11.11 14.97 -7.99
CA LEU A 244 10.90 14.92 -9.45
C LEU A 244 11.15 16.27 -10.16
N ASN A 245 11.04 17.40 -9.44
CA ASN A 245 11.36 18.72 -9.99
C ASN A 245 12.87 18.99 -10.16
N HIS A 246 13.74 18.12 -9.64
CA HIS A 246 15.19 18.27 -9.74
C HIS A 246 15.79 17.38 -10.85
N ASN A 247 14.98 16.50 -11.45
CA ASN A 247 15.43 15.55 -12.47
C ASN A 247 14.36 15.26 -13.53
N GLU A 248 13.24 14.62 -13.19
CA GLU A 248 12.22 14.12 -14.12
C GLU A 248 11.61 15.24 -14.98
N ILE A 249 11.43 16.45 -14.42
CA ILE A 249 10.80 17.57 -15.13
C ILE A 249 11.58 17.98 -16.40
N VAL A 250 12.87 17.68 -16.49
CA VAL A 250 13.70 17.92 -17.68
C VAL A 250 13.44 16.88 -18.77
N GLY A 251 12.98 15.66 -18.38
CA GLY A 251 12.70 14.56 -19.29
C GLY A 251 11.51 14.74 -20.23
N PHE A 252 10.80 15.89 -20.17
CA PHE A 252 9.66 16.19 -21.04
C PHE A 252 10.05 16.89 -22.35
N GLU A 253 11.30 16.79 -22.78
CA GLU A 253 11.76 17.34 -24.06
C GLU A 253 11.76 16.30 -25.18
N ALA A 254 12.09 15.02 -24.87
CA ALA A 254 12.20 13.94 -25.85
C ALA A 254 12.09 12.54 -25.18
N PRO A 255 11.64 11.49 -25.93
CA PRO A 255 11.05 11.56 -27.27
C PRO A 255 9.55 11.87 -27.23
N ALA A 256 9.07 12.73 -28.09
CA ALA A 256 7.70 13.25 -28.07
C ALA A 256 6.62 12.16 -28.26
N ASP A 257 6.87 11.15 -29.06
CA ASP A 257 5.94 10.05 -29.35
C ASP A 257 5.70 9.17 -28.11
N LEU A 258 6.72 8.97 -27.26
CA LEU A 258 6.56 8.24 -25.98
C LEU A 258 5.85 9.10 -24.93
N LEU A 259 6.13 10.39 -24.87
CA LEU A 259 5.43 11.30 -23.95
C LEU A 259 3.93 11.34 -24.25
N GLN A 260 3.54 11.32 -25.53
CA GLN A 260 2.14 11.25 -25.96
C GLN A 260 1.45 9.90 -25.68
N LYS A 261 2.19 8.93 -25.12
CA LYS A 261 1.64 7.65 -24.59
C LYS A 261 1.54 7.63 -23.08
N GLN A 262 1.88 8.70 -22.38
CA GLN A 262 1.86 8.77 -20.92
C GLN A 262 0.62 9.52 -20.42
N VAL A 263 0.02 9.01 -19.36
CA VAL A 263 -1.08 9.64 -18.60
C VAL A 263 -0.60 9.89 -17.19
N TYR A 264 -0.51 11.17 -16.82
CA TYR A 264 -0.08 11.58 -15.50
C TYR A 264 -1.26 11.67 -14.55
N ILE A 265 -1.20 10.91 -13.45
CA ILE A 265 -2.19 10.90 -12.37
C ILE A 265 -1.54 11.57 -11.17
N ILE A 266 -2.02 12.75 -10.82
CA ILE A 266 -1.46 13.58 -9.76
C ILE A 266 -2.31 13.40 -8.51
N LEU A 267 -1.74 12.82 -7.47
CA LEU A 267 -2.41 12.62 -6.19
C LEU A 267 -2.21 13.88 -5.33
N ARG A 268 -3.32 14.51 -4.94
CA ARG A 268 -3.35 15.76 -4.16
C ARG A 268 -3.83 15.48 -2.75
N ASP A 269 -3.12 16.02 -1.77
CA ASP A 269 -3.61 16.04 -0.40
C ASP A 269 -3.96 17.46 0.05
N LYS A 270 -5.06 17.62 0.77
CA LYS A 270 -5.51 18.94 1.27
C LYS A 270 -4.55 19.58 2.27
N GLU A 271 -3.62 18.81 2.84
CA GLU A 271 -2.58 19.29 3.74
C GLU A 271 -1.19 19.37 3.07
N ASP A 272 -1.14 19.30 1.74
CA ASP A 272 0.11 19.53 1.03
C ASP A 272 0.65 20.93 1.37
N TYR A 273 1.95 21.02 1.64
CA TYR A 273 2.59 22.30 1.93
C TYR A 273 2.43 23.24 0.73
N GLY A 274 2.01 24.49 0.95
CA GLY A 274 1.65 25.41 -0.13
C GLY A 274 2.72 25.62 -1.22
N ARG A 275 4.02 25.41 -0.91
CA ARG A 275 5.09 25.41 -1.94
C ARG A 275 5.03 24.16 -2.82
N ILE A 276 4.57 23.04 -2.30
CA ILE A 276 4.37 21.79 -3.07
C ILE A 276 3.18 21.97 -3.99
N GLU A 277 2.06 22.49 -3.52
CA GLU A 277 0.90 22.81 -4.39
C GLU A 277 1.31 23.67 -5.58
N LYS A 278 2.08 24.74 -5.32
CA LYS A 278 2.60 25.60 -6.37
C LYS A 278 3.53 24.86 -7.34
N ARG A 279 4.39 23.95 -6.84
CA ARG A 279 5.24 23.11 -7.70
C ARG A 279 4.41 22.19 -8.58
N ILE A 280 3.37 21.57 -8.05
CA ILE A 280 2.46 20.70 -8.82
C ILE A 280 1.80 21.50 -9.95
N ASP A 281 1.25 22.70 -9.65
CA ASP A 281 0.56 23.51 -10.65
C ASP A 281 1.50 23.98 -11.78
N ILE A 282 2.74 24.38 -11.43
CA ILE A 282 3.76 24.76 -12.41
C ILE A 282 4.17 23.53 -13.25
N SER A 283 4.45 22.39 -12.62
CA SER A 283 4.85 21.17 -13.32
C SER A 283 3.75 20.70 -14.28
N LYS A 284 2.49 20.74 -13.82
CA LYS A 284 1.33 20.44 -14.67
C LYS A 284 1.21 21.37 -15.87
N ALA A 285 1.50 22.66 -15.70
CA ALA A 285 1.53 23.60 -16.81
C ALA A 285 2.64 23.30 -17.81
N ILE A 286 3.85 22.92 -17.35
CA ILE A 286 4.99 22.53 -18.19
C ILE A 286 4.68 21.31 -19.07
N ILE A 287 3.98 20.30 -18.53
CA ILE A 287 3.74 19.04 -19.24
C ILE A 287 2.44 19.01 -20.06
N ARG A 288 1.57 20.02 -19.92
CA ARG A 288 0.18 20.06 -20.46
C ARG A 288 0.07 19.58 -21.91
N ASP A 289 0.90 20.14 -22.79
CA ASP A 289 0.84 19.88 -24.22
C ASP A 289 1.82 18.78 -24.68
N LYS A 290 2.55 18.19 -23.72
CA LYS A 290 3.61 17.21 -24.00
C LYS A 290 3.16 15.77 -23.76
N VAL A 291 2.18 15.57 -22.89
CA VAL A 291 1.70 14.25 -22.49
C VAL A 291 0.26 13.99 -22.95
N LYS A 292 -0.18 12.74 -22.92
CA LYS A 292 -1.52 12.36 -23.37
C LYS A 292 -2.64 12.98 -22.55
N ASN A 293 -2.51 12.91 -21.22
CA ASN A 293 -3.49 13.45 -20.26
C ASN A 293 -2.83 13.74 -18.92
N THR A 294 -3.41 14.68 -18.18
CA THR A 294 -3.21 14.85 -16.74
C THR A 294 -4.53 14.70 -16.01
N ILE A 295 -4.53 14.01 -14.86
CA ILE A 295 -5.71 13.74 -14.03
C ILE A 295 -5.33 14.06 -12.59
N GLU A 296 -6.17 14.77 -11.87
CA GLU A 296 -5.98 14.99 -10.43
C GLU A 296 -6.93 14.10 -9.62
N VAL A 297 -6.42 13.53 -8.54
CA VAL A 297 -7.18 12.74 -7.56
C VAL A 297 -6.92 13.33 -6.19
N HIS A 298 -7.97 13.80 -5.52
CA HIS A 298 -7.88 14.47 -4.23
C HIS A 298 -8.17 13.51 -3.08
N SER A 299 -7.41 13.63 -2.00
CA SER A 299 -7.66 12.90 -0.76
C SER A 299 -9.00 13.28 -0.12
N ARG A 300 -9.59 12.33 0.63
CA ARG A 300 -10.82 12.52 1.42
C ARG A 300 -10.60 12.08 2.86
N GLY A 301 -11.42 12.59 3.77
CA GLY A 301 -11.28 12.38 5.21
C GLY A 301 -10.53 13.51 5.91
N GLN A 302 -10.50 13.46 7.24
CA GLN A 302 -9.82 14.46 8.08
C GLN A 302 -8.50 13.95 8.61
N SER A 303 -8.47 12.72 9.15
CA SER A 303 -7.25 12.11 9.68
C SER A 303 -6.23 11.78 8.60
N TYR A 304 -4.99 11.62 9.02
CA TYR A 304 -3.90 11.24 8.11
C TYR A 304 -4.20 9.93 7.39
N LEU A 305 -4.62 8.90 8.14
CA LEU A 305 -4.91 7.58 7.59
C LEU A 305 -6.10 7.59 6.63
N ALA A 306 -7.17 8.32 6.96
CA ALA A 306 -8.33 8.44 6.06
C ALA A 306 -7.92 9.07 4.72
N ARG A 307 -7.08 10.10 4.71
CA ARG A 307 -6.57 10.72 3.49
C ARG A 307 -5.70 9.77 2.66
N VAL A 308 -4.78 9.05 3.29
CA VAL A 308 -3.94 8.04 2.62
C VAL A 308 -4.81 6.96 1.97
N PHE A 309 -5.72 6.36 2.75
CA PHE A 309 -6.51 5.23 2.26
C PHE A 309 -7.58 5.64 1.25
N SER A 310 -8.07 6.87 1.30
CA SER A 310 -8.98 7.39 0.27
C SER A 310 -8.31 7.44 -1.11
N LEU A 311 -7.05 7.90 -1.19
CA LEU A 311 -6.27 7.88 -2.43
C LEU A 311 -5.97 6.44 -2.89
N ILE A 312 -5.54 5.58 -1.98
CA ILE A 312 -5.27 4.16 -2.24
C ILE A 312 -6.50 3.49 -2.85
N TYR A 313 -7.66 3.70 -2.28
CA TYR A 313 -8.88 3.00 -2.67
C TYR A 313 -9.35 3.34 -4.09
N VAL A 314 -9.23 4.60 -4.49
CA VAL A 314 -9.49 5.01 -5.88
C VAL A 314 -8.56 4.28 -6.85
N GLY A 315 -7.26 4.16 -6.50
CA GLY A 315 -6.27 3.46 -7.32
C GLY A 315 -6.50 1.97 -7.41
N ASP A 316 -6.86 1.35 -6.30
CA ASP A 316 -7.17 -0.06 -6.26
C ASP A 316 -8.32 -0.39 -7.22
N TYR A 317 -9.43 0.38 -7.18
CA TYR A 317 -10.54 0.25 -8.14
C TYR A 317 -10.11 0.56 -9.58
N ALA A 318 -9.35 1.65 -9.81
CA ALA A 318 -8.91 2.04 -11.14
C ALA A 318 -8.05 0.94 -11.79
N SER A 319 -7.20 0.26 -11.02
CA SER A 319 -6.36 -0.83 -11.50
C SER A 319 -7.16 -2.06 -11.93
N VAL A 320 -8.25 -2.38 -11.21
CA VAL A 320 -9.16 -3.49 -11.58
C VAL A 320 -10.00 -3.11 -12.79
N TYR A 321 -10.52 -1.88 -12.85
CA TYR A 321 -11.23 -1.41 -14.03
C TYR A 321 -10.32 -1.40 -15.27
N LEU A 322 -9.04 -1.02 -15.13
CA LEU A 322 -8.09 -1.08 -16.24
C LEU A 322 -7.85 -2.52 -16.72
N ALA A 323 -7.81 -3.50 -15.80
CA ALA A 323 -7.77 -4.91 -16.17
C ALA A 323 -8.98 -5.32 -17.01
N LEU A 324 -10.17 -4.86 -16.63
CA LEU A 324 -11.41 -5.12 -17.38
C LEU A 324 -11.38 -4.48 -18.78
N GLU A 325 -10.86 -3.24 -18.90
CA GLU A 325 -10.68 -2.57 -20.19
C GLU A 325 -9.74 -3.34 -21.15
N TYR A 326 -8.82 -4.14 -20.60
CA TYR A 326 -7.93 -5.01 -21.36
C TYR A 326 -8.47 -6.45 -21.53
N GLY A 327 -9.61 -6.80 -20.94
CA GLY A 327 -10.12 -8.17 -20.90
C GLY A 327 -9.25 -9.13 -20.10
N ILE A 328 -8.49 -8.62 -19.12
CA ILE A 328 -7.54 -9.38 -18.31
C ILE A 328 -8.17 -9.75 -16.96
N ASN A 329 -7.98 -11.02 -16.54
CA ASN A 329 -8.31 -11.44 -15.17
C ASN A 329 -7.33 -10.78 -14.17
N PRO A 330 -7.82 -9.91 -13.25
CA PRO A 330 -6.94 -9.24 -12.29
C PRO A 330 -6.35 -10.19 -11.25
N THR A 331 -7.01 -11.29 -10.92
CA THR A 331 -6.67 -12.09 -9.73
C THR A 331 -5.36 -12.86 -9.83
N PRO A 332 -5.06 -13.69 -10.84
CA PRO A 332 -3.84 -14.52 -10.90
C PRO A 332 -2.60 -13.66 -11.18
N VAL A 333 -1.45 -14.11 -10.65
CA VAL A 333 -0.13 -13.48 -10.84
C VAL A 333 0.89 -14.48 -11.39
N LYS A 334 0.55 -15.12 -12.49
CA LYS A 334 1.28 -16.26 -13.09
C LYS A 334 2.81 -16.06 -13.18
N MET A 335 3.28 -14.84 -13.48
CA MET A 335 4.72 -14.56 -13.59
C MET A 335 5.41 -14.61 -12.22
N ILE A 336 4.74 -14.17 -11.17
CA ILE A 336 5.27 -14.26 -9.80
C ILE A 336 5.26 -15.73 -9.35
N ASP A 337 4.19 -16.45 -9.65
CA ASP A 337 4.09 -17.87 -9.31
C ASP A 337 5.19 -18.68 -10.01
N PHE A 338 5.40 -18.45 -11.31
CA PHE A 338 6.50 -19.05 -12.08
C PHE A 338 7.88 -18.74 -11.47
N LEU A 339 8.14 -17.47 -11.12
CA LEU A 339 9.40 -17.09 -10.47
C LEU A 339 9.63 -17.88 -9.17
N LYS A 340 8.62 -17.97 -8.32
CA LYS A 340 8.70 -18.73 -7.06
C LYS A 340 8.96 -20.23 -7.30
N GLU A 341 8.31 -20.82 -8.29
CA GLU A 341 8.57 -22.22 -8.67
C GLU A 341 9.99 -22.46 -9.14
N GLN A 342 10.60 -21.50 -9.87
CA GLN A 342 12.00 -21.63 -10.30
C GLN A 342 12.98 -21.47 -9.13
N LEU A 343 12.70 -20.57 -8.17
CA LEU A 343 13.54 -20.37 -6.99
C LEU A 343 13.46 -21.54 -5.99
N ALA A 344 12.39 -22.32 -6.02
CA ALA A 344 12.23 -23.50 -5.14
C ALA A 344 12.95 -24.77 -5.65
N ARG A 345 13.53 -24.72 -6.85
CA ARG A 345 14.31 -25.81 -7.47
C ARG A 345 15.78 -25.73 -7.09
#